data_910c02afac0ed361b893ef9e35d166cc
#
_entry.id   910c02afac0ed361b893ef9e35d166cc
#
_cell.length_a   1.000
_cell.length_b   1.000
_cell.length_c   1.000
_cell.angle_alpha   90.00
_cell.angle_beta   90.00
_cell.angle_gamma   90.00
#
_symmetry.space_group_name_H-M   'P 1'
#
loop_
_entity.id
_entity.type
_entity.pdbx_description
1 polymer ?
#
loop_
_entity_poly.entity_id
_entity_poly.type
_entity_poly.pdbx_seq_one_letter_code
_entity_poly.pdbx_strand_id
1 'polypeptide(L)'
;MNEFKRGFSYFLSGFALIFKPKIRFYTIIPLLINITLFTIVIFYAFNILEHFIAVFQAQWRWIEWLIWLIRIVFFIGISIVVFFCFSIFANIISAPFNTLLAKAVEEKLTGKQLQSNNKQSSLNLIIVSMRSEFRKLIYFSIRIPILLLLFFIPIINIIAPLIWFVFSSWMIAIEYCDYPMSNHDIVFEKQRKKMAENRQLIYGFGVGAMLLTLIPILNFITIPVSVAGATSMYIGSIEREH
;
A
#
# COMPACT_ATOMS: atom_id res chain seq x y z
N MET A 1 -12.27 24.67 -10.99
CA MET A 1 -12.63 23.26 -10.62
C MET A 1 -12.43 23.16 -9.13
N ASN A 2 -13.36 22.57 -8.36
CA ASN A 2 -13.19 22.44 -6.92
C ASN A 2 -11.93 21.58 -6.61
N GLU A 3 -11.14 21.98 -5.60
CA GLU A 3 -9.86 21.30 -5.24
C GLU A 3 -10.06 19.82 -4.96
N PHE A 4 -11.19 19.44 -4.37
CA PHE A 4 -11.53 18.04 -4.17
C PHE A 4 -11.62 17.27 -5.50
N LYS A 5 -12.30 17.83 -6.51
CA LYS A 5 -12.40 17.21 -7.84
C LYS A 5 -11.03 17.14 -8.54
N ARG A 6 -10.16 18.11 -8.32
CA ARG A 6 -8.77 18.09 -8.81
C ARG A 6 -7.98 16.94 -8.20
N GLY A 7 -8.09 16.77 -6.87
CA GLY A 7 -7.44 15.66 -6.17
C GLY A 7 -7.89 14.30 -6.71
N PHE A 8 -9.20 14.11 -6.87
CA PHE A 8 -9.76 12.90 -7.46
C PHE A 8 -9.29 12.68 -8.92
N SER A 9 -9.20 13.73 -9.70
CA SER A 9 -8.68 13.67 -11.07
C SER A 9 -7.18 13.28 -11.12
N TYR A 10 -6.37 13.74 -10.18
CA TYR A 10 -4.99 13.29 -10.05
C TYR A 10 -4.89 11.79 -9.74
N PHE A 11 -5.74 11.29 -8.85
CA PHE A 11 -5.82 9.84 -8.62
C PHE A 11 -6.14 9.09 -9.93
N LEU A 12 -7.16 9.52 -10.66
CA LEU A 12 -7.53 8.89 -11.95
C LEU A 12 -6.41 8.97 -12.99
N SER A 13 -5.62 10.05 -13.00
CA SER A 13 -4.48 10.19 -13.91
C SER A 13 -3.42 9.09 -13.69
N GLY A 14 -3.35 8.53 -12.49
CA GLY A 14 -2.48 7.42 -12.16
C GLY A 14 -2.70 6.20 -13.06
N PHE A 15 -3.96 5.89 -13.41
CA PHE A 15 -4.27 4.79 -14.33
C PHE A 15 -3.58 4.98 -15.70
N ALA A 16 -3.67 6.16 -16.26
CA ALA A 16 -3.03 6.44 -17.56
C ALA A 16 -1.49 6.44 -17.45
N LEU A 17 -0.95 6.83 -16.32
CA LEU A 17 0.49 6.92 -16.11
C LEU A 17 1.16 5.56 -15.98
N ILE A 18 0.56 4.60 -15.26
CA ILE A 18 1.16 3.28 -15.04
C ILE A 18 1.32 2.45 -16.32
N PHE A 19 0.53 2.73 -17.36
CA PHE A 19 0.65 2.05 -18.67
C PHE A 19 1.69 2.68 -19.60
N LYS A 20 2.28 3.84 -19.24
CA LYS A 20 3.29 4.48 -20.10
C LYS A 20 4.57 3.65 -20.16
N PRO A 21 5.25 3.61 -21.33
CA PRO A 21 6.56 2.99 -21.47
C PRO A 21 7.54 3.50 -20.39
N LYS A 22 8.43 2.63 -19.92
CA LYS A 22 9.33 2.80 -18.77
C LYS A 22 8.63 2.75 -17.40
N ILE A 23 7.46 3.39 -17.20
CA ILE A 23 6.75 3.39 -15.92
C ILE A 23 6.16 2.00 -15.62
N ARG A 24 5.58 1.34 -16.62
CA ARG A 24 4.95 0.01 -16.50
C ARG A 24 5.87 -1.06 -15.88
N PHE A 25 7.18 -0.97 -16.09
CA PHE A 25 8.12 -1.95 -15.53
C PHE A 25 8.16 -1.90 -14.01
N TYR A 26 8.11 -0.70 -13.42
CA TYR A 26 8.06 -0.54 -11.96
C TYR A 26 6.75 -1.00 -11.34
N THR A 27 5.70 -1.17 -12.15
CA THR A 27 4.40 -1.74 -11.73
C THR A 27 4.38 -3.25 -11.89
N ILE A 28 4.85 -3.76 -13.04
CA ILE A 28 4.74 -5.18 -13.40
C ILE A 28 5.75 -6.03 -12.65
N ILE A 29 6.98 -5.56 -12.46
CA ILE A 29 8.06 -6.36 -11.83
C ILE A 29 7.70 -6.75 -10.39
N PRO A 30 7.29 -5.83 -9.47
CA PRO A 30 6.90 -6.22 -8.13
C PRO A 30 5.72 -7.18 -8.12
N LEU A 31 4.75 -6.98 -9.02
CA LEU A 31 3.59 -7.86 -9.14
C LEU A 31 4.01 -9.30 -9.53
N LEU A 32 4.90 -9.44 -10.52
CA LEU A 32 5.42 -10.74 -10.93
C LEU A 32 6.23 -11.42 -9.82
N ILE A 33 7.10 -10.66 -9.13
CA ILE A 33 7.86 -11.19 -7.99
C ILE A 33 6.89 -11.72 -6.92
N ASN A 34 5.89 -10.94 -6.58
CA ASN A 34 4.90 -11.31 -5.59
C ASN A 34 4.10 -12.55 -5.99
N ILE A 35 3.61 -12.62 -7.24
CA ILE A 35 2.89 -13.80 -7.77
C ILE A 35 3.79 -15.04 -7.72
N THR A 36 5.05 -14.91 -8.14
CA THR A 36 6.00 -16.03 -8.15
C THR A 36 6.27 -16.54 -6.73
N LEU A 37 6.58 -15.64 -5.80
CA LEU A 37 6.78 -16.00 -4.40
C LEU A 37 5.55 -16.68 -3.79
N PHE A 38 4.37 -16.14 -4.06
CA PHE A 38 3.11 -16.69 -3.59
C PHE A 38 2.87 -18.10 -4.11
N THR A 39 3.09 -18.32 -5.40
CA THR A 39 2.96 -19.64 -6.03
C THR A 39 3.93 -20.65 -5.42
N ILE A 40 5.18 -20.24 -5.20
CA ILE A 40 6.20 -21.09 -4.57
C ILE A 40 5.79 -21.47 -3.15
N VAL A 41 5.36 -20.51 -2.33
CA VAL A 41 4.95 -20.76 -0.94
C VAL A 41 3.75 -21.72 -0.87
N ILE A 42 2.73 -21.48 -1.70
CA ILE A 42 1.56 -22.38 -1.77
C ILE A 42 1.99 -23.80 -2.19
N PHE A 43 2.81 -23.92 -3.23
CA PHE A 43 3.28 -25.20 -3.71
C PHE A 43 4.00 -26.01 -2.62
N TYR A 44 4.94 -25.39 -1.91
CA TYR A 44 5.66 -26.05 -0.81
C TYR A 44 4.73 -26.37 0.37
N ALA A 45 3.80 -25.51 0.72
CA ALA A 45 2.84 -25.75 1.78
C ALA A 45 1.96 -26.96 1.49
N PHE A 46 1.50 -27.13 0.24
CA PHE A 46 0.77 -28.30 -0.19
C PHE A 46 1.59 -29.59 -0.12
N ASN A 47 2.83 -29.56 -0.59
CA ASN A 47 3.71 -30.73 -0.51
C ASN A 47 3.98 -31.16 0.95
N ILE A 48 4.18 -30.22 1.84
CA ILE A 48 4.34 -30.49 3.28
C ILE A 48 3.07 -31.13 3.83
N LEU A 49 1.89 -30.59 3.50
CA LEU A 49 0.61 -31.17 3.95
C LEU A 49 0.44 -32.61 3.48
N GLU A 50 0.64 -32.88 2.20
CA GLU A 50 0.47 -34.24 1.65
C GLU A 50 1.46 -35.24 2.29
N HIS A 51 2.69 -34.78 2.57
CA HIS A 51 3.65 -35.59 3.32
C HIS A 51 3.14 -35.92 4.74
N PHE A 52 2.64 -34.93 5.48
CA PHE A 52 2.04 -35.14 6.80
C PHE A 52 0.84 -36.11 6.73
N ILE A 53 -0.06 -35.90 5.78
CA ILE A 53 -1.23 -36.77 5.59
C ILE A 53 -0.79 -38.22 5.32
N ALA A 54 0.20 -38.44 4.46
CA ALA A 54 0.71 -39.77 4.15
C ALA A 54 1.28 -40.50 5.39
N VAL A 55 2.04 -39.77 6.23
CA VAL A 55 2.57 -40.30 7.50
C VAL A 55 1.43 -40.68 8.46
N PHE A 56 0.41 -39.81 8.60
CA PHE A 56 -0.73 -40.10 9.47
C PHE A 56 -1.59 -41.26 8.95
N GLN A 57 -1.83 -41.35 7.66
CA GLN A 57 -2.57 -42.48 7.06
C GLN A 57 -1.87 -43.81 7.27
N ALA A 58 -0.55 -43.84 7.19
CA ALA A 58 0.22 -45.07 7.43
C ALA A 58 0.08 -45.58 8.87
N GLN A 59 -0.10 -44.69 9.84
CA GLN A 59 -0.26 -45.04 11.25
C GLN A 59 -1.72 -45.28 11.69
N TRP A 60 -2.69 -44.57 11.08
CA TRP A 60 -4.07 -44.48 11.56
C TRP A 60 -5.08 -44.62 10.41
N ARG A 61 -5.30 -45.82 9.88
CA ARG A 61 -6.21 -46.06 8.74
C ARG A 61 -7.67 -45.67 8.98
N TRP A 62 -8.13 -45.67 10.23
CA TRP A 62 -9.49 -45.21 10.58
C TRP A 62 -9.74 -43.69 10.43
N ILE A 63 -8.70 -42.90 10.17
CA ILE A 63 -8.80 -41.42 9.98
C ILE A 63 -9.14 -41.08 8.52
N GLU A 64 -9.22 -42.04 7.59
CA GLU A 64 -9.42 -41.76 6.15
C GLU A 64 -10.63 -40.85 5.88
N TRP A 65 -11.74 -41.04 6.60
CA TRP A 65 -12.93 -40.21 6.45
C TRP A 65 -12.72 -38.74 6.92
N LEU A 66 -11.75 -38.48 7.78
CA LEU A 66 -11.44 -37.17 8.32
C LEU A 66 -10.45 -36.39 7.42
N ILE A 67 -9.75 -37.07 6.52
CA ILE A 67 -8.66 -36.48 5.73
C ILE A 67 -9.15 -35.35 4.82
N TRP A 68 -10.34 -35.49 4.22
CA TRP A 68 -10.90 -34.42 3.40
C TRP A 68 -11.17 -33.17 4.23
N LEU A 69 -11.62 -33.29 5.46
CA LEU A 69 -11.85 -32.19 6.38
C LEU A 69 -10.51 -31.54 6.78
N ILE A 70 -9.49 -32.36 7.09
CA ILE A 70 -8.14 -31.86 7.39
C ILE A 70 -7.59 -31.05 6.22
N ARG A 71 -7.74 -31.52 4.99
CA ARG A 71 -7.31 -30.80 3.79
C ARG A 71 -8.01 -29.43 3.66
N ILE A 72 -9.32 -29.37 3.88
CA ILE A 72 -10.08 -28.11 3.79
C ILE A 72 -9.64 -27.13 4.89
N VAL A 73 -9.57 -27.60 6.15
CA VAL A 73 -9.16 -26.76 7.29
C VAL A 73 -7.73 -26.25 7.11
N PHE A 74 -6.83 -27.12 6.65
CA PHE A 74 -5.46 -26.73 6.37
C PHE A 74 -5.39 -25.71 5.21
N PHE A 75 -6.12 -25.95 4.13
CA PHE A 75 -6.17 -25.03 2.99
C PHE A 75 -6.65 -23.64 3.41
N ILE A 76 -7.71 -23.57 4.21
CA ILE A 76 -8.21 -22.30 4.76
C ILE A 76 -7.16 -21.68 5.69
N GLY A 77 -6.61 -22.47 6.62
CA GLY A 77 -5.61 -21.99 7.56
C GLY A 77 -4.35 -21.47 6.88
N ILE A 78 -3.78 -22.22 5.94
CA ILE A 78 -2.59 -21.79 5.19
C ILE A 78 -2.88 -20.57 4.32
N SER A 79 -4.09 -20.50 3.72
CA SER A 79 -4.48 -19.34 2.92
C SER A 79 -4.54 -18.07 3.76
N ILE A 80 -5.05 -18.15 4.98
CA ILE A 80 -5.08 -17.02 5.93
C ILE A 80 -3.65 -16.62 6.32
N VAL A 81 -2.82 -17.58 6.73
CA VAL A 81 -1.43 -17.30 7.12
C VAL A 81 -0.64 -16.72 5.96
N VAL A 82 -0.76 -17.33 4.78
CA VAL A 82 -0.09 -16.84 3.57
C VAL A 82 -0.58 -15.44 3.22
N PHE A 83 -1.89 -15.16 3.29
CA PHE A 83 -2.44 -13.84 3.01
C PHE A 83 -1.84 -12.76 3.92
N PHE A 84 -1.78 -12.99 5.23
CA PHE A 84 -1.24 -12.02 6.18
C PHE A 84 0.28 -11.87 6.08
N CYS A 85 1.02 -12.97 6.07
CA CYS A 85 2.48 -12.92 5.91
C CYS A 85 2.88 -12.31 4.58
N PHE A 86 2.18 -12.71 3.50
CA PHE A 86 2.44 -12.20 2.17
C PHE A 86 2.20 -10.70 2.05
N SER A 87 1.14 -10.16 2.67
CA SER A 87 0.88 -8.72 2.67
C SER A 87 2.05 -7.92 3.24
N ILE A 88 2.69 -8.43 4.29
CA ILE A 88 3.88 -7.79 4.89
C ILE A 88 5.07 -7.87 3.93
N PHE A 89 5.38 -9.05 3.41
CA PHE A 89 6.51 -9.25 2.48
C PHE A 89 6.31 -8.51 1.16
N ALA A 90 5.08 -8.52 0.61
CA ALA A 90 4.74 -7.80 -0.60
C ALA A 90 4.97 -6.30 -0.45
N ASN A 91 4.59 -5.70 0.69
CA ASN A 91 4.83 -4.29 0.96
C ASN A 91 6.32 -3.98 1.09
N ILE A 92 7.11 -4.81 1.78
CA ILE A 92 8.56 -4.63 1.90
C ILE A 92 9.25 -4.69 0.53
N ILE A 93 8.87 -5.66 -0.31
CA ILE A 93 9.42 -5.81 -1.66
C ILE A 93 8.99 -4.66 -2.56
N SER A 94 7.73 -4.24 -2.47
CA SER A 94 7.17 -3.19 -3.33
C SER A 94 7.66 -1.78 -2.97
N ALA A 95 8.04 -1.52 -1.72
CA ALA A 95 8.45 -0.20 -1.27
C ALA A 95 9.57 0.45 -2.12
N PRO A 96 10.71 -0.22 -2.42
CA PRO A 96 11.74 0.37 -3.28
C PRO A 96 11.24 0.60 -4.71
N PHE A 97 10.38 -0.29 -5.24
CA PHE A 97 9.80 -0.11 -6.57
C PHE A 97 8.83 1.05 -6.63
N ASN A 98 8.06 1.30 -5.57
CA ASN A 98 7.16 2.45 -5.47
C ASN A 98 7.93 3.78 -5.46
N THR A 99 9.06 3.83 -4.77
CA THR A 99 9.96 4.99 -4.78
C THR A 99 10.52 5.26 -6.18
N LEU A 100 10.96 4.20 -6.87
CA LEU A 100 11.45 4.29 -8.26
C LEU A 100 10.32 4.62 -9.24
N LEU A 101 9.11 4.12 -9.00
CA LEU A 101 7.91 4.45 -9.77
C LEU A 101 7.61 5.94 -9.67
N ALA A 102 7.59 6.50 -8.45
CA ALA A 102 7.40 7.92 -8.23
C ALA A 102 8.44 8.75 -9.00
N LYS A 103 9.73 8.36 -8.90
CA LYS A 103 10.82 9.00 -9.65
C LYS A 103 10.61 8.95 -11.16
N ALA A 104 10.27 7.77 -11.71
CA ALA A 104 10.04 7.60 -13.14
C ALA A 104 8.83 8.39 -13.66
N VAL A 105 7.78 8.53 -12.84
CA VAL A 105 6.61 9.36 -13.15
C VAL A 105 7.01 10.84 -13.17
N GLU A 106 7.76 11.29 -12.18
CA GLU A 106 8.23 12.67 -12.09
C GLU A 106 9.14 13.03 -13.25
N GLU A 107 10.13 12.22 -13.57
CA GLU A 107 11.01 12.40 -14.74
C GLU A 107 10.21 12.50 -16.05
N LYS A 108 9.13 11.68 -16.15
CA LYS A 108 8.26 11.70 -17.33
C LYS A 108 7.43 12.97 -17.45
N LEU A 109 6.98 13.52 -16.32
CA LEU A 109 6.12 14.71 -16.30
C LEU A 109 6.91 16.01 -16.39
N THR A 110 8.10 16.05 -15.78
CA THR A 110 8.93 17.27 -15.74
C THR A 110 9.95 17.33 -16.88
N GLY A 111 10.27 16.21 -17.50
CA GLY A 111 11.36 16.09 -18.48
C GLY A 111 12.77 16.21 -17.85
N LYS A 112 12.87 16.36 -16.55
CA LYS A 112 14.15 16.50 -15.82
C LYS A 112 14.49 15.18 -15.12
N GLN A 113 15.75 14.75 -15.21
CA GLN A 113 16.21 13.64 -14.39
C GLN A 113 16.38 14.13 -12.94
N LEU A 114 15.75 13.43 -12.02
CA LEU A 114 16.00 13.63 -10.60
C LEU A 114 17.44 13.17 -10.30
N GLN A 115 18.35 14.13 -10.25
CA GLN A 115 19.68 13.86 -9.72
C GLN A 115 19.53 13.65 -8.22
N SER A 116 19.83 12.43 -7.78
CA SER A 116 20.05 12.18 -6.35
C SER A 116 21.29 12.96 -5.93
N ASN A 117 21.08 14.19 -5.46
CA ASN A 117 22.16 15.06 -4.94
C ASN A 117 22.73 14.52 -3.62
N ASN A 118 22.31 13.33 -3.20
CA ASN A 118 22.67 12.79 -1.91
C ASN A 118 24.00 12.03 -1.95
N LYS A 119 25.09 12.75 -1.71
CA LYS A 119 26.35 12.23 -1.14
C LYS A 119 26.15 11.81 0.34
N GLN A 120 24.92 11.74 0.85
CA GLN A 120 24.69 11.22 2.20
C GLN A 120 24.96 9.73 2.22
N SER A 121 25.70 9.30 3.24
CA SER A 121 25.96 7.87 3.45
C SER A 121 24.64 7.09 3.40
N SER A 122 24.62 5.96 2.69
CA SER A 122 23.46 5.06 2.57
C SER A 122 22.84 4.72 3.94
N LEU A 123 23.64 4.67 4.99
CA LEU A 123 23.19 4.47 6.37
C LEU A 123 22.33 5.64 6.89
N ASN A 124 22.73 6.87 6.61
CA ASN A 124 21.94 8.03 7.05
C ASN A 124 20.58 8.10 6.34
N LEU A 125 20.51 7.73 5.06
CA LEU A 125 19.25 7.63 4.33
C LEU A 125 18.32 6.57 4.94
N ILE A 126 18.85 5.41 5.28
CA ILE A 126 18.09 4.33 5.93
C ILE A 126 17.56 4.82 7.29
N ILE A 127 18.39 5.44 8.12
CA ILE A 127 17.98 5.92 9.46
C ILE A 127 16.88 6.99 9.33
N VAL A 128 17.02 7.94 8.40
CA VAL A 128 16.02 8.99 8.19
C VAL A 128 14.69 8.39 7.70
N SER A 129 14.75 7.44 6.77
CA SER A 129 13.55 6.73 6.27
C SER A 129 12.87 5.93 7.38
N MET A 130 13.63 5.14 8.15
CA MET A 130 13.08 4.39 9.29
C MET A 130 12.45 5.30 10.35
N ARG A 131 13.07 6.45 10.64
CA ARG A 131 12.50 7.44 11.57
C ARG A 131 11.19 8.02 11.05
N SER A 132 11.09 8.28 9.75
CA SER A 132 9.85 8.76 9.11
C SER A 132 8.74 7.70 9.21
N GLU A 133 9.04 6.45 8.87
CA GLU A 133 8.11 5.32 9.02
C GLU A 133 7.63 5.14 10.46
N PHE A 134 8.55 5.18 11.42
CA PHE A 134 8.20 5.04 12.83
C PHE A 134 7.28 6.17 13.31
N ARG A 135 7.48 7.41 12.85
CA ARG A 135 6.59 8.54 13.15
C ARG A 135 5.21 8.39 12.52
N LYS A 136 5.13 7.86 11.31
CA LYS A 136 3.84 7.51 10.67
C LYS A 136 3.11 6.46 11.52
N LEU A 137 3.80 5.40 11.91
CA LEU A 137 3.22 4.36 12.75
C LEU A 137 2.68 4.93 14.08
N ILE A 138 3.43 5.75 14.79
CA ILE A 138 2.97 6.41 16.03
C ILE A 138 1.74 7.29 15.74
N TYR A 139 1.79 8.09 14.67
CA TYR A 139 0.67 8.95 14.29
C TYR A 139 -0.63 8.15 14.07
N PHE A 140 -0.53 6.99 13.47
CA PHE A 140 -1.64 6.09 13.20
C PHE A 140 -2.09 5.33 14.45
N SER A 141 -1.15 4.75 15.18
CA SER A 141 -1.43 3.93 16.36
C SER A 141 -2.16 4.70 17.47
N ILE A 142 -1.94 6.00 17.58
CA ILE A 142 -2.65 6.82 18.57
C ILE A 142 -4.11 7.09 18.13
N ARG A 143 -4.38 7.21 16.83
CA ARG A 143 -5.70 7.59 16.30
C ARG A 143 -6.63 6.42 16.07
N ILE A 144 -6.09 5.29 15.64
CA ILE A 144 -6.88 4.09 15.35
C ILE A 144 -7.70 3.62 16.55
N PRO A 145 -7.14 3.47 17.78
CA PRO A 145 -7.93 3.06 18.95
C PRO A 145 -9.06 4.03 19.28
N ILE A 146 -8.80 5.34 19.16
CA ILE A 146 -9.82 6.37 19.43
C ILE A 146 -10.99 6.22 18.44
N LEU A 147 -10.70 5.99 17.17
CA LEU A 147 -11.73 5.79 16.16
C LEU A 147 -12.50 4.48 16.35
N LEU A 148 -11.79 3.41 16.76
CA LEU A 148 -12.42 2.13 17.09
C LEU A 148 -13.40 2.27 18.27
N LEU A 149 -13.07 3.07 19.28
CA LEU A 149 -13.96 3.33 20.40
C LEU A 149 -15.29 3.97 19.98
N LEU A 150 -15.30 4.75 18.88
CA LEU A 150 -16.55 5.34 18.38
C LEU A 150 -17.59 4.29 17.96
N PHE A 151 -17.16 3.10 17.56
CA PHE A 151 -18.09 2.01 17.20
C PHE A 151 -18.81 1.43 18.41
N PHE A 152 -18.31 1.62 19.62
CA PHE A 152 -18.92 1.13 20.85
C PHE A 152 -19.85 2.15 21.51
N ILE A 153 -19.88 3.40 21.02
CA ILE A 153 -20.75 4.44 21.56
C ILE A 153 -22.10 4.39 20.84
N PRO A 154 -23.22 4.12 21.55
CA PRO A 154 -24.56 4.17 20.96
C PRO A 154 -24.80 5.50 20.24
N ILE A 155 -25.55 5.48 19.15
CA ILE A 155 -25.86 6.63 18.28
C ILE A 155 -24.63 7.03 17.42
N ILE A 156 -23.41 7.17 18.01
CA ILE A 156 -22.20 7.52 17.26
C ILE A 156 -21.79 6.39 16.33
N ASN A 157 -22.03 5.13 16.68
CA ASN A 157 -21.72 3.95 15.86
C ASN A 157 -22.36 3.99 14.47
N ILE A 158 -23.48 4.71 14.28
CA ILE A 158 -24.14 4.89 12.98
C ILE A 158 -23.26 5.75 12.05
N ILE A 159 -22.56 6.74 12.60
CA ILE A 159 -21.72 7.68 11.85
C ILE A 159 -20.25 7.21 11.85
N ALA A 160 -19.87 6.32 12.76
CA ALA A 160 -18.50 5.83 12.89
C ALA A 160 -17.89 5.26 11.59
N PRO A 161 -18.61 4.49 10.75
CA PRO A 161 -18.09 4.05 9.45
C PRO A 161 -17.73 5.19 8.51
N LEU A 162 -18.52 6.28 8.51
CA LEU A 162 -18.21 7.46 7.69
C LEU A 162 -16.96 8.19 8.19
N ILE A 163 -16.84 8.35 9.50
CA ILE A 163 -15.65 8.95 10.13
C ILE A 163 -14.43 8.09 9.81
N TRP A 164 -14.56 6.77 9.93
CA TRP A 164 -13.51 5.82 9.57
C TRP A 164 -13.10 5.94 8.11
N PHE A 165 -14.07 6.02 7.18
CA PHE A 165 -13.80 6.19 5.75
C PHE A 165 -13.03 7.49 5.46
N VAL A 166 -13.44 8.61 6.04
CA VAL A 166 -12.77 9.91 5.89
C VAL A 166 -11.35 9.85 6.44
N PHE A 167 -11.17 9.26 7.63
CA PHE A 167 -9.86 9.08 8.23
C PHE A 167 -8.96 8.17 7.37
N SER A 168 -9.47 7.03 6.92
CA SER A 168 -8.74 6.09 6.06
C SER A 168 -8.33 6.72 4.74
N SER A 169 -9.20 7.57 4.15
CA SER A 169 -8.86 8.33 2.94
C SER A 169 -7.68 9.27 3.17
N TRP A 170 -7.65 9.96 4.32
CA TRP A 170 -6.52 10.80 4.70
C TRP A 170 -5.23 10.01 4.88
N MET A 171 -5.33 8.84 5.54
CA MET A 171 -4.20 7.94 5.82
C MET A 171 -3.58 7.40 4.53
N ILE A 172 -4.42 6.91 3.63
CA ILE A 172 -4.01 6.41 2.31
C ILE A 172 -3.33 7.52 1.50
N ALA A 173 -3.86 8.75 1.55
CA ALA A 173 -3.22 9.87 0.88
C ALA A 173 -1.84 10.18 1.46
N ILE A 174 -1.67 10.16 2.79
CA ILE A 174 -0.36 10.32 3.44
C ILE A 174 0.62 9.25 2.93
N GLU A 175 0.19 7.99 2.92
CA GLU A 175 1.03 6.86 2.52
C GLU A 175 1.55 7.02 1.09
N TYR A 176 0.68 7.33 0.13
CA TYR A 176 1.08 7.41 -1.26
C TYR A 176 1.80 8.73 -1.62
N CYS A 177 1.51 9.83 -0.95
CA CYS A 177 2.25 11.09 -1.12
C CYS A 177 3.65 11.03 -0.51
N ASP A 178 3.92 10.09 0.39
CA ASP A 178 5.25 9.91 0.98
C ASP A 178 6.29 9.57 -0.09
N TYR A 179 5.97 8.76 -1.10
CA TYR A 179 6.91 8.35 -2.13
C TYR A 179 7.49 9.52 -2.95
N PRO A 180 6.69 10.41 -3.59
CA PRO A 180 7.26 11.56 -4.27
C PRO A 180 7.91 12.56 -3.31
N MET A 181 7.35 12.79 -2.13
CA MET A 181 7.91 13.74 -1.17
C MET A 181 9.23 13.26 -0.57
N SER A 182 9.40 11.95 -0.35
CA SER A 182 10.65 11.36 0.12
C SER A 182 11.76 11.47 -0.94
N ASN A 183 11.43 11.44 -2.23
CA ASN A 183 12.39 11.68 -3.31
C ASN A 183 12.96 13.10 -3.27
N HIS A 184 12.30 14.04 -2.59
CA HIS A 184 12.72 15.42 -2.35
C HIS A 184 13.19 15.68 -0.91
N ASP A 185 13.56 14.63 -0.16
CA ASP A 185 14.03 14.74 1.23
C ASP A 185 13.03 15.44 2.19
N ILE A 186 11.73 15.40 1.86
CA ILE A 186 10.69 15.99 2.70
C ILE A 186 10.33 15.01 3.81
N VAL A 187 10.72 15.33 5.03
CA VAL A 187 10.41 14.53 6.22
C VAL A 187 8.92 14.58 6.58
N PHE A 188 8.43 13.55 7.26
CA PHE A 188 7.02 13.33 7.58
C PHE A 188 6.29 14.55 8.18
N GLU A 189 6.92 15.33 9.06
CA GLU A 189 6.27 16.51 9.66
C GLU A 189 6.00 17.61 8.63
N LYS A 190 6.97 17.87 7.75
CA LYS A 190 6.83 18.84 6.66
C LYS A 190 5.81 18.34 5.62
N GLN A 191 5.84 17.04 5.28
CA GLN A 191 4.86 16.41 4.42
C GLN A 191 3.45 16.64 4.95
N ARG A 192 3.19 16.28 6.22
CA ARG A 192 1.88 16.43 6.83
C ARG A 192 1.41 17.89 6.86
N LYS A 193 2.32 18.85 7.07
CA LYS A 193 1.99 20.27 7.05
C LYS A 193 1.55 20.70 5.65
N LYS A 194 2.34 20.41 4.62
CA LYS A 194 1.99 20.71 3.21
C LYS A 194 0.67 20.08 2.80
N MET A 195 0.41 18.84 3.19
CA MET A 195 -0.86 18.15 2.93
C MET A 195 -2.02 18.81 3.67
N ALA A 196 -1.81 19.27 4.91
CA ALA A 196 -2.84 19.95 5.68
C ALA A 196 -3.20 21.36 5.13
N GLU A 197 -2.29 22.01 4.43
CA GLU A 197 -2.54 23.25 3.70
C GLU A 197 -3.45 23.02 2.48
N ASN A 198 -3.35 21.84 1.86
CA ASN A 198 -4.09 21.43 0.65
C ASN A 198 -5.18 20.36 0.94
N ARG A 199 -5.87 20.45 2.08
CA ARG A 199 -6.77 19.37 2.58
C ARG A 199 -7.78 18.86 1.55
N GLN A 200 -8.47 19.77 0.85
CA GLN A 200 -9.52 19.38 -0.10
C GLN A 200 -8.94 18.57 -1.27
N LEU A 201 -7.79 18.98 -1.78
CA LEU A 201 -7.06 18.27 -2.83
C LEU A 201 -6.68 16.86 -2.35
N ILE A 202 -6.08 16.78 -1.16
CA ILE A 202 -5.60 15.53 -0.55
C ILE A 202 -6.75 14.57 -0.25
N TYR A 203 -7.88 15.07 0.29
CA TYR A 203 -9.07 14.23 0.50
C TYR A 203 -9.66 13.73 -0.81
N GLY A 204 -9.73 14.56 -1.85
CA GLY A 204 -10.20 14.14 -3.17
C GLY A 204 -9.38 12.98 -3.72
N PHE A 205 -8.05 13.07 -3.61
CA PHE A 205 -7.13 12.00 -3.99
C PHE A 205 -7.32 10.74 -3.13
N GLY A 206 -7.33 10.92 -1.80
CA GLY A 206 -7.43 9.82 -0.85
C GLY A 206 -8.74 9.05 -0.95
N VAL A 207 -9.86 9.73 -1.21
CA VAL A 207 -11.16 9.08 -1.47
C VAL A 207 -11.09 8.21 -2.71
N GLY A 208 -10.47 8.69 -3.80
CA GLY A 208 -10.27 7.89 -5.00
C GLY A 208 -9.47 6.61 -4.73
N ALA A 209 -8.35 6.73 -4.02
CA ALA A 209 -7.52 5.61 -3.65
C ALA A 209 -8.23 4.63 -2.70
N MET A 210 -8.96 5.16 -1.70
CA MET A 210 -9.74 4.34 -0.77
C MET A 210 -10.83 3.55 -1.47
N LEU A 211 -11.59 4.16 -2.38
CA LEU A 211 -12.63 3.48 -3.16
C LEU A 211 -12.05 2.34 -4.01
N LEU A 212 -10.88 2.54 -4.61
CA LEU A 212 -10.23 1.48 -5.38
C LEU A 212 -9.79 0.32 -4.49
N THR A 213 -9.30 0.61 -3.28
CA THR A 213 -8.89 -0.40 -2.30
C THR A 213 -10.05 -1.31 -1.85
N LEU A 214 -11.29 -0.79 -1.85
CA LEU A 214 -12.47 -1.58 -1.47
C LEU A 214 -12.83 -2.68 -2.50
N ILE A 215 -12.29 -2.60 -3.70
CA ILE A 215 -12.54 -3.59 -4.75
C ILE A 215 -11.37 -4.60 -4.77
N PRO A 216 -11.56 -5.85 -4.29
CA PRO A 216 -10.46 -6.79 -4.04
C PRO A 216 -9.56 -7.04 -5.26
N ILE A 217 -10.16 -7.19 -6.46
CA ILE A 217 -9.39 -7.43 -7.69
C ILE A 217 -8.57 -6.19 -8.07
N LEU A 218 -9.14 -5.00 -7.92
CA LEU A 218 -8.47 -3.74 -8.27
C LEU A 218 -7.45 -3.31 -7.21
N ASN A 219 -7.51 -3.88 -6.01
CA ASN A 219 -6.57 -3.58 -4.94
C ASN A 219 -5.11 -3.89 -5.34
N PHE A 220 -4.87 -4.89 -6.19
CA PHE A 220 -3.53 -5.20 -6.70
C PHE A 220 -2.89 -4.05 -7.50
N ILE A 221 -3.69 -3.24 -8.17
CA ILE A 221 -3.21 -2.08 -8.92
C ILE A 221 -3.36 -0.77 -8.16
N THR A 222 -4.00 -0.78 -7.00
CA THR A 222 -4.22 0.43 -6.19
C THR A 222 -2.92 1.11 -5.82
N ILE A 223 -1.92 0.36 -5.39
CA ILE A 223 -0.62 0.91 -4.99
C ILE A 223 0.05 1.66 -6.15
N PRO A 224 0.34 1.03 -7.31
CA PRO A 224 1.03 1.73 -8.39
C PRO A 224 0.21 2.89 -8.99
N VAL A 225 -1.12 2.75 -9.09
CA VAL A 225 -2.00 3.83 -9.54
C VAL A 225 -1.92 5.01 -8.59
N SER A 226 -2.00 4.75 -7.28
CA SER A 226 -1.98 5.81 -6.27
C SER A 226 -0.62 6.48 -6.17
N VAL A 227 0.48 5.73 -6.27
CA VAL A 227 1.84 6.32 -6.30
C VAL A 227 2.02 7.23 -7.51
N ALA A 228 1.60 6.77 -8.70
CA ALA A 228 1.70 7.56 -9.93
C ALA A 228 0.80 8.81 -9.87
N GLY A 229 -0.42 8.67 -9.36
CA GLY A 229 -1.35 9.78 -9.17
C GLY A 229 -0.88 10.79 -8.12
N ALA A 230 -0.35 10.31 -6.98
CA ALA A 230 0.23 11.15 -5.93
C ALA A 230 1.43 11.96 -6.43
N THR A 231 2.29 11.33 -7.24
CA THR A 231 3.42 12.01 -7.87
C THR A 231 2.94 13.10 -8.82
N SER A 232 1.94 12.82 -9.65
CA SER A 232 1.33 13.82 -10.54
C SER A 232 0.71 14.98 -9.76
N MET A 233 0.05 14.70 -8.64
CA MET A 233 -0.53 15.70 -7.74
C MET A 233 0.55 16.55 -7.07
N TYR A 234 1.61 15.92 -6.60
CA TYR A 234 2.73 16.60 -5.94
C TYR A 234 3.35 17.65 -6.88
N ILE A 235 3.73 17.24 -8.09
CA ILE A 235 4.34 18.12 -9.10
C ILE A 235 3.35 19.20 -9.59
N GLY A 236 2.10 18.78 -9.81
CA GLY A 236 1.08 19.66 -10.44
C GLY A 236 0.52 20.74 -9.52
N SER A 237 0.55 20.54 -8.21
CA SER A 237 -0.11 21.42 -7.25
C SER A 237 0.74 21.72 -6.01
N ILE A 238 1.24 20.71 -5.31
CA ILE A 238 1.87 20.91 -3.98
C ILE A 238 3.26 21.54 -4.09
N GLU A 239 4.03 21.21 -5.13
CA GLU A 239 5.37 21.78 -5.36
C GLU A 239 5.31 23.21 -5.88
N ARG A 240 4.31 23.54 -6.72
CA ARG A 240 4.19 24.85 -7.37
C ARG A 240 3.78 25.99 -6.43
N GLU A 241 3.24 25.68 -5.26
CA GLU A 241 2.79 26.67 -4.28
C GLU A 241 3.92 27.14 -3.35
N HIS A 242 5.15 26.70 -3.59
CA HIS A 242 6.35 27.06 -2.85
C HIS A 242 7.53 27.33 -3.77
#